data_cec4196ea330658da239789be20def17
#
_entry.id   cec4196ea330658da239789be20def17
#
_cell.length_a   1.000
_cell.length_b   1.000
_cell.length_c   1.000
_cell.angle_alpha   90.00
_cell.angle_beta   90.00
_cell.angle_gamma   90.00
#
_symmetry.space_group_name_H-M   'P 1'
#
loop_
_entity.id
_entity.type
_entity.pdbx_description
1 polymer ?
#
loop_
_entity_poly.entity_id
_entity_poly.type
_entity_poly.pdbx_seq_one_letter_code
_entity_poly.pdbx_strand_id
1 'polypeptide(L)'
;MEKRVLGRTGLEVSRLGLGLAEIGSLELEDLAQAARVLNLALDQGINFLDTAACYGSSEELIGRAVSHRRSEYILATKAGHVVEGYQGEPWTAQTVRDSIERSLRRLCTDYLDLVQLHTCSVEVLERGEVIEVLQEAQRAGKVRFIGYSGDNEAALWAVKSGLFDTLQTSFNLVDQNARLFLFEPAKAQNMGIIAKRPIANGAWGAKRAPSEYAAAYFERAQAMQSLGPIEGAPDNGVLLALGFTLAHDAVDTCIVGTRNPDHLLQNIEWVQSVLPLSASVVEELHRRFEALAADREWVQLS
;
A
#
# COMPACT_ATOMS: atom_id res chain seq x y z
N MET A 1 -17.39 4.53 -6.33
CA MET A 1 -16.45 3.70 -5.54
C MET A 1 -16.85 3.74 -4.07
N GLU A 2 -17.01 2.58 -3.41
CA GLU A 2 -17.24 2.50 -1.96
C GLU A 2 -16.10 3.17 -1.19
N LYS A 3 -16.44 3.84 -0.08
CA LYS A 3 -15.46 4.47 0.80
C LYS A 3 -15.55 3.91 2.22
N ARG A 4 -14.44 3.94 2.94
CA ARG A 4 -14.34 3.63 4.36
C ARG A 4 -13.53 4.68 5.10
N VAL A 5 -13.78 4.82 6.38
CA VAL A 5 -12.97 5.68 7.25
C VAL A 5 -11.65 4.97 7.54
N LEU A 6 -10.54 5.64 7.27
CA LEU A 6 -9.19 5.13 7.52
C LEU A 6 -8.86 5.23 9.02
N GLY A 7 -9.36 4.27 9.79
CA GLY A 7 -9.18 4.21 11.23
C GLY A 7 -9.46 5.53 11.94
N ARG A 8 -8.63 5.88 12.92
CA ARG A 8 -8.77 7.11 13.74
C ARG A 8 -8.46 8.41 12.99
N THR A 9 -8.00 8.35 11.74
CA THR A 9 -7.73 9.56 10.96
C THR A 9 -8.99 10.34 10.57
N GLY A 10 -10.14 9.67 10.53
CA GLY A 10 -11.38 10.25 10.03
C GLY A 10 -11.41 10.52 8.52
N LEU A 11 -10.34 10.17 7.78
CA LEU A 11 -10.30 10.31 6.33
C LEU A 11 -11.17 9.25 5.66
N GLU A 12 -12.06 9.67 4.77
CA GLU A 12 -12.87 8.76 3.95
C GLU A 12 -12.09 8.37 2.69
N VAL A 13 -11.53 7.16 2.67
CA VAL A 13 -10.73 6.60 1.57
C VAL A 13 -11.54 5.63 0.72
N SER A 14 -11.33 5.64 -0.59
CA SER A 14 -11.89 4.60 -1.48
C SER A 14 -11.31 3.24 -1.15
N ARG A 15 -12.14 2.18 -1.23
CA ARG A 15 -11.70 0.79 -0.96
C ARG A 15 -10.54 0.34 -1.85
N LEU A 16 -10.50 0.85 -3.08
CA LEU A 16 -9.38 0.72 -4.01
C LEU A 16 -8.65 2.07 -4.04
N GLY A 17 -7.37 2.06 -3.66
CA GLY A 17 -6.43 3.15 -3.80
C GLY A 17 -5.46 2.89 -4.95
N LEU A 18 -4.73 3.90 -5.37
CA LEU A 18 -3.72 3.83 -6.42
C LEU A 18 -2.31 3.87 -5.82
N GLY A 19 -1.56 2.78 -5.97
CA GLY A 19 -0.13 2.71 -5.68
C GLY A 19 0.68 3.27 -6.86
N LEU A 20 1.60 4.19 -6.59
CA LEU A 20 2.26 4.99 -7.64
C LEU A 20 3.75 4.69 -7.80
N ALA A 21 4.21 3.54 -7.31
CA ALA A 21 5.57 3.06 -7.58
C ALA A 21 5.81 2.82 -9.07
N GLU A 22 4.82 2.25 -9.77
CA GLU A 22 4.90 1.97 -11.22
C GLU A 22 5.02 3.26 -12.04
N ILE A 23 4.35 4.34 -11.65
CA ILE A 23 4.47 5.65 -12.28
C ILE A 23 5.87 6.23 -12.07
N GLY A 24 6.51 5.95 -10.95
CA GLY A 24 7.86 6.39 -10.66
C GLY A 24 8.94 5.85 -11.61
N SER A 25 8.62 4.83 -12.41
CA SER A 25 9.50 4.32 -13.48
C SER A 25 9.36 5.06 -14.82
N LEU A 26 8.43 5.99 -14.92
CA LEU A 26 8.27 6.87 -16.10
C LEU A 26 9.25 8.04 -16.01
N GLU A 27 9.68 8.52 -17.16
CA GLU A 27 10.42 9.78 -17.24
C GLU A 27 9.48 10.98 -17.13
N LEU A 28 10.02 12.16 -16.82
CA LEU A 28 9.19 13.36 -16.66
C LEU A 28 8.52 13.80 -17.98
N GLU A 29 9.08 13.42 -19.11
CA GLU A 29 8.52 13.61 -20.45
C GLU A 29 7.26 12.77 -20.68
N ASP A 30 7.08 11.68 -19.95
CA ASP A 30 5.90 10.80 -20.00
C ASP A 30 4.71 11.35 -19.19
N LEU A 31 4.74 12.63 -18.79
CA LEU A 31 3.69 13.28 -18.01
C LEU A 31 2.27 13.01 -18.53
N ALA A 32 2.10 12.96 -19.85
CA ALA A 32 0.80 12.70 -20.46
C ALA A 32 0.26 11.29 -20.12
N GLN A 33 1.13 10.29 -19.98
CA GLN A 33 0.74 8.94 -19.57
C GLN A 33 0.38 8.92 -18.09
N ALA A 34 1.21 9.49 -17.22
CA ALA A 34 0.93 9.62 -15.79
C ALA A 34 -0.39 10.37 -15.55
N ALA A 35 -0.60 11.50 -16.23
CA ALA A 35 -1.81 12.31 -16.11
C ALA A 35 -3.06 11.54 -16.53
N ARG A 36 -3.02 10.71 -17.58
CA ARG A 36 -4.16 9.86 -17.95
C ARG A 36 -4.57 8.90 -16.86
N VAL A 37 -3.61 8.21 -16.25
CA VAL A 37 -3.89 7.24 -15.17
C VAL A 37 -4.41 7.96 -13.92
N LEU A 38 -3.78 9.06 -13.52
CA LEU A 38 -4.14 9.81 -12.31
C LEU A 38 -5.53 10.45 -12.43
N ASN A 39 -5.81 11.15 -13.55
CA ASN A 39 -7.12 11.74 -13.77
C ASN A 39 -8.22 10.67 -13.88
N LEU A 40 -7.95 9.58 -14.60
CA LEU A 40 -8.90 8.46 -14.69
C LEU A 40 -9.23 7.90 -13.30
N ALA A 41 -8.24 7.71 -12.43
CA ALA A 41 -8.47 7.24 -11.06
C ALA A 41 -9.42 8.17 -10.30
N LEU A 42 -9.14 9.48 -10.32
CA LEU A 42 -9.96 10.48 -9.65
C LEU A 42 -11.38 10.56 -10.23
N ASP A 43 -11.51 10.55 -11.56
CA ASP A 43 -12.80 10.62 -12.27
C ASP A 43 -13.67 9.38 -11.98
N GLN A 44 -13.06 8.23 -11.69
CA GLN A 44 -13.74 6.99 -11.30
C GLN A 44 -13.95 6.85 -9.78
N GLY A 45 -13.60 7.88 -9.01
CA GLY A 45 -13.86 7.96 -7.58
C GLY A 45 -12.82 7.25 -6.69
N ILE A 46 -11.65 6.91 -7.22
CA ILE A 46 -10.48 6.58 -6.40
C ILE A 46 -9.95 7.89 -5.84
N ASN A 47 -9.85 7.98 -4.51
CA ASN A 47 -9.38 9.19 -3.84
C ASN A 47 -8.17 8.96 -2.93
N PHE A 48 -7.60 7.77 -2.88
CA PHE A 48 -6.39 7.48 -2.11
C PHE A 48 -5.21 7.24 -3.05
N LEU A 49 -4.24 8.17 -3.05
CA LEU A 49 -3.03 8.15 -3.85
C LEU A 49 -1.83 7.90 -2.94
N ASP A 50 -1.12 6.78 -3.15
CA ASP A 50 0.03 6.37 -2.34
C ASP A 50 1.32 6.37 -3.17
N THR A 51 2.26 7.22 -2.79
CA THR A 51 3.59 7.31 -3.39
C THR A 51 4.69 7.17 -2.34
N ALA A 52 5.94 7.45 -2.70
CA ALA A 52 7.08 7.58 -1.79
C ALA A 52 8.15 8.48 -2.39
N ALA A 53 8.91 9.15 -1.53
CA ALA A 53 10.03 10.01 -1.94
C ALA A 53 11.10 9.27 -2.75
N CYS A 54 11.24 7.96 -2.54
CA CYS A 54 12.20 7.10 -3.26
C CYS A 54 11.63 6.43 -4.53
N TYR A 55 10.39 6.71 -4.95
CA TYR A 55 9.79 6.16 -6.16
C TYR A 55 10.11 7.03 -7.39
N GLY A 56 11.39 7.21 -7.70
CA GLY A 56 11.86 7.93 -8.88
C GLY A 56 11.15 9.27 -9.11
N SER A 57 10.50 9.42 -10.26
CA SER A 57 9.76 10.62 -10.67
C SER A 57 8.33 10.72 -10.15
N SER A 58 7.84 9.72 -9.39
CA SER A 58 6.42 9.60 -9.02
C SER A 58 5.85 10.86 -8.36
N GLU A 59 6.51 11.40 -7.32
CA GLU A 59 6.02 12.61 -6.63
C GLU A 59 5.93 13.82 -7.58
N GLU A 60 6.91 13.99 -8.46
CA GLU A 60 6.94 15.12 -9.40
C GLU A 60 5.87 14.97 -10.49
N LEU A 61 5.66 13.75 -11.00
CA LEU A 61 4.59 13.48 -11.97
C LEU A 61 3.19 13.71 -11.37
N ILE A 62 2.97 13.31 -10.10
CA ILE A 62 1.71 13.59 -9.39
C ILE A 62 1.51 15.11 -9.25
N GLY A 63 2.52 15.82 -8.76
CA GLY A 63 2.44 17.27 -8.59
C GLY A 63 2.12 18.00 -9.89
N ARG A 64 2.78 17.63 -10.99
CA ARG A 64 2.53 18.23 -12.31
C ARG A 64 1.17 17.86 -12.91
N ALA A 65 0.70 16.63 -12.68
CA ALA A 65 -0.49 16.10 -13.33
C ALA A 65 -1.80 16.52 -12.63
N VAL A 66 -1.84 16.49 -11.28
CA VAL A 66 -3.12 16.59 -10.54
C VAL A 66 -3.10 17.54 -9.33
N SER A 67 -2.04 18.33 -9.11
CA SER A 67 -2.00 19.28 -7.97
C SER A 67 -3.17 20.29 -8.02
N HIS A 68 -3.67 20.64 -9.19
CA HIS A 68 -4.83 21.50 -9.37
C HIS A 68 -6.14 20.87 -8.87
N ARG A 69 -6.16 19.56 -8.63
CA ARG A 69 -7.27 18.77 -8.08
C ARG A 69 -7.02 18.35 -6.62
N ARG A 70 -6.09 19.03 -5.90
CA ARG A 70 -5.59 18.62 -4.57
C ARG A 70 -6.69 18.28 -3.56
N SER A 71 -7.82 18.96 -3.60
CA SER A 71 -8.95 18.74 -2.70
C SER A 71 -9.76 17.46 -2.98
N GLU A 72 -9.54 16.80 -4.11
CA GLU A 72 -10.30 15.62 -4.51
C GLU A 72 -9.68 14.31 -4.01
N TYR A 73 -8.43 14.34 -3.50
CA TYR A 73 -7.72 13.13 -3.09
C TYR A 73 -6.98 13.28 -1.77
N ILE A 74 -6.78 12.14 -1.14
CA ILE A 74 -5.95 11.94 0.04
C ILE A 74 -4.57 11.50 -0.46
N LEU A 75 -3.54 12.25 -0.11
CA LEU A 75 -2.18 12.06 -0.57
C LEU A 75 -1.32 11.46 0.52
N ALA A 76 -0.88 10.22 0.29
CA ALA A 76 0.05 9.50 1.13
C ALA A 76 1.43 9.43 0.45
N THR A 77 2.49 9.74 1.20
CA THR A 77 3.88 9.51 0.78
C THR A 77 4.68 8.85 1.90
N LYS A 78 5.93 8.51 1.62
CA LYS A 78 6.80 7.80 2.57
C LYS A 78 8.17 8.46 2.64
N ALA A 79 8.76 8.45 3.84
CA ALA A 79 10.05 9.07 4.14
C ALA A 79 11.01 8.08 4.80
N GLY A 80 12.31 8.40 4.77
CA GLY A 80 13.37 7.70 5.48
C GLY A 80 14.48 7.14 4.60
N HIS A 81 14.18 6.73 3.37
CA HIS A 81 15.21 6.32 2.40
C HIS A 81 15.94 7.51 1.80
N VAL A 82 17.22 7.29 1.52
CA VAL A 82 18.03 8.19 0.71
C VAL A 82 17.61 8.06 -0.75
N VAL A 83 17.57 9.17 -1.45
CA VAL A 83 17.26 9.24 -2.88
C VAL A 83 18.49 9.71 -3.65
N GLU A 84 18.50 9.47 -4.96
CA GLU A 84 19.59 9.90 -5.83
C GLU A 84 19.90 11.40 -5.67
N GLY A 85 21.18 11.74 -5.57
CA GLY A 85 21.67 13.11 -5.39
C GLY A 85 21.54 13.66 -3.96
N TYR A 86 20.93 12.96 -3.02
CA TYR A 86 20.85 13.37 -1.63
C TYR A 86 22.11 12.93 -0.85
N GLN A 87 22.70 13.86 -0.10
CA GLN A 87 23.86 13.60 0.77
C GLN A 87 23.39 13.44 2.22
N GLY A 88 23.38 12.24 2.73
CA GLY A 88 22.97 11.91 4.09
C GLY A 88 22.80 10.42 4.32
N GLU A 89 22.67 10.03 5.57
CA GLU A 89 22.41 8.64 5.96
C GLU A 89 20.90 8.38 6.04
N PRO A 90 20.42 7.19 5.64
CA PRO A 90 19.03 6.82 5.78
C PRO A 90 18.61 6.79 7.25
N TRP A 91 17.34 7.03 7.53
CA TRP A 91 16.75 6.90 8.86
C TRP A 91 17.35 7.81 9.92
N THR A 92 17.88 8.96 9.52
CA THR A 92 18.23 10.06 10.44
C THR A 92 17.11 11.09 10.50
N ALA A 93 17.01 11.83 11.61
CA ALA A 93 16.07 12.93 11.75
C ALA A 93 16.17 13.95 10.60
N GLN A 94 17.40 14.26 10.17
CA GLN A 94 17.64 15.20 9.08
C GLN A 94 17.12 14.65 7.74
N THR A 95 17.40 13.38 7.43
CA THR A 95 16.94 12.75 6.18
C THR A 95 15.42 12.70 6.09
N VAL A 96 14.74 12.40 7.19
CA VAL A 96 13.26 12.39 7.22
C VAL A 96 12.70 13.81 7.05
N ARG A 97 13.29 14.82 7.72
CA ARG A 97 12.89 16.23 7.58
C ARG A 97 13.03 16.71 6.14
N ASP A 98 14.20 16.48 5.54
CA ASP A 98 14.49 16.89 4.16
C ASP A 98 13.61 16.15 3.14
N SER A 99 13.27 14.88 3.44
CA SER A 99 12.35 14.09 2.63
C SER A 99 10.95 14.72 2.59
N ILE A 100 10.40 15.13 3.74
CA ILE A 100 9.09 15.79 3.82
C ILE A 100 9.10 17.10 3.04
N GLU A 101 10.12 17.95 3.24
CA GLU A 101 10.23 19.23 2.53
C GLU A 101 10.36 19.04 1.01
N ARG A 102 11.08 18.02 0.59
CA ARG A 102 11.21 17.66 -0.83
C ARG A 102 9.91 17.16 -1.40
N SER A 103 9.19 16.29 -0.67
CA SER A 103 7.89 15.77 -1.07
C SER A 103 6.86 16.88 -1.27
N LEU A 104 6.77 17.85 -0.35
CA LEU A 104 5.89 19.02 -0.49
C LEU A 104 6.17 19.81 -1.79
N ARG A 105 7.46 20.04 -2.10
CA ARG A 105 7.86 20.74 -3.32
C ARG A 105 7.53 19.96 -4.58
N ARG A 106 7.87 18.64 -4.64
CA ARG A 106 7.64 17.78 -5.80
C ARG A 106 6.15 17.58 -6.08
N LEU A 107 5.38 17.41 -5.03
CA LEU A 107 3.92 17.21 -5.09
C LEU A 107 3.14 18.51 -5.29
N CYS A 108 3.82 19.67 -5.31
CA CYS A 108 3.22 20.99 -5.48
C CYS A 108 2.07 21.24 -4.49
N THR A 109 2.29 20.99 -3.21
CA THR A 109 1.27 21.12 -2.15
C THR A 109 1.89 21.66 -0.85
N ASP A 110 1.08 22.35 -0.03
CA ASP A 110 1.49 22.88 1.25
C ASP A 110 1.31 21.87 2.40
N TYR A 111 0.60 20.77 2.17
CA TYR A 111 0.37 19.72 3.16
C TYR A 111 0.27 18.32 2.56
N LEU A 112 0.66 17.34 3.35
CA LEU A 112 0.51 15.90 3.06
C LEU A 112 -0.55 15.33 3.99
N ASP A 113 -1.47 14.52 3.47
CA ASP A 113 -2.49 13.90 4.32
C ASP A 113 -1.89 12.82 5.21
N LEU A 114 -0.95 12.04 4.67
CA LEU A 114 -0.29 10.96 5.38
C LEU A 114 1.19 10.88 5.00
N VAL A 115 2.07 10.84 5.99
CA VAL A 115 3.49 10.49 5.80
C VAL A 115 3.81 9.25 6.61
N GLN A 116 4.40 8.25 5.95
CA GLN A 116 4.73 6.97 6.54
C GLN A 116 6.25 6.77 6.61
N LEU A 117 6.76 6.19 7.71
CA LEU A 117 8.11 5.64 7.71
C LEU A 117 8.16 4.42 6.80
N HIS A 118 9.15 4.38 5.88
CA HIS A 118 9.20 3.45 4.76
C HIS A 118 10.09 2.23 5.05
N THR A 119 9.60 1.26 5.81
CA THR A 119 10.29 -0.02 6.08
C THR A 119 11.60 0.15 6.87
N CYS A 120 11.56 0.89 7.97
CA CYS A 120 12.71 0.94 8.88
C CYS A 120 12.69 -0.22 9.89
N SER A 121 13.85 -0.49 10.48
CA SER A 121 13.99 -1.54 11.49
C SER A 121 13.43 -1.14 12.85
N VAL A 122 13.29 -2.12 13.74
CA VAL A 122 12.86 -1.90 15.14
C VAL A 122 13.83 -0.96 15.85
N GLU A 123 15.14 -1.10 15.64
CA GLU A 123 16.15 -0.25 16.27
C GLU A 123 16.01 1.23 15.87
N VAL A 124 15.63 1.50 14.62
CA VAL A 124 15.32 2.87 14.16
C VAL A 124 14.10 3.42 14.87
N LEU A 125 13.05 2.60 14.99
CA LEU A 125 11.80 2.98 15.67
C LEU A 125 12.04 3.25 17.16
N GLU A 126 12.83 2.41 17.84
CA GLU A 126 13.15 2.54 19.27
C GLU A 126 13.98 3.78 19.59
N ARG A 127 14.85 4.23 18.69
CA ARG A 127 15.55 5.52 18.87
C ARG A 127 14.60 6.72 18.90
N GLY A 128 13.45 6.62 18.25
CA GLY A 128 12.39 7.62 18.28
C GLY A 128 12.62 8.88 17.44
N GLU A 129 13.86 9.20 17.06
CA GLU A 129 14.24 10.45 16.37
C GLU A 129 13.41 10.70 15.10
N VAL A 130 13.21 9.67 14.27
CA VAL A 130 12.45 9.79 13.02
C VAL A 130 10.94 9.96 13.27
N ILE A 131 10.43 9.41 14.37
CA ILE A 131 9.03 9.57 14.80
C ILE A 131 8.82 11.01 15.30
N GLU A 132 9.76 11.53 16.07
CA GLU A 132 9.69 12.92 16.57
C GLU A 132 9.62 13.91 15.41
N VAL A 133 10.43 13.73 14.35
CA VAL A 133 10.37 14.57 13.14
C VAL A 133 8.99 14.51 12.46
N LEU A 134 8.36 13.33 12.35
CA LEU A 134 7.00 13.23 11.83
C LEU A 134 6.01 14.03 12.69
N GLN A 135 6.11 13.90 14.02
CA GLN A 135 5.26 14.64 14.95
C GLN A 135 5.53 16.17 14.92
N GLU A 136 6.77 16.59 14.71
CA GLU A 136 7.11 18.00 14.47
C GLU A 136 6.44 18.52 13.19
N ALA A 137 6.52 17.77 12.10
CA ALA A 137 5.87 18.13 10.85
C ALA A 137 4.34 18.18 10.97
N GLN A 138 3.78 17.31 11.80
CA GLN A 138 2.34 17.31 12.13
C GLN A 138 1.94 18.56 12.92
N ARG A 139 2.71 18.92 13.96
CA ARG A 139 2.49 20.17 14.73
C ARG A 139 2.64 21.42 13.88
N ALA A 140 3.51 21.37 12.87
CA ALA A 140 3.71 22.46 11.92
C ALA A 140 2.62 22.55 10.82
N GLY A 141 1.66 21.64 10.80
CA GLY A 141 0.59 21.58 9.79
C GLY A 141 1.03 21.08 8.40
N LYS A 142 2.27 20.61 8.25
CA LYS A 142 2.81 20.08 7.00
C LYS A 142 2.32 18.65 6.72
N VAL A 143 2.01 17.91 7.78
CA VAL A 143 1.53 16.52 7.74
C VAL A 143 0.29 16.43 8.61
N ARG A 144 -0.79 15.84 8.10
CA ARG A 144 -2.02 15.66 8.88
C ARG A 144 -1.96 14.43 9.78
N PHE A 145 -1.51 13.30 9.22
CA PHE A 145 -1.43 12.01 9.92
C PHE A 145 -0.09 11.34 9.65
N ILE A 146 0.36 10.53 10.61
CA ILE A 146 1.62 9.79 10.51
C ILE A 146 1.36 8.29 10.50
N GLY A 147 2.15 7.54 9.73
CA GLY A 147 1.98 6.11 9.57
C GLY A 147 3.29 5.34 9.55
N TYR A 148 3.15 4.04 9.59
CA TYR A 148 4.23 3.10 9.33
C TYR A 148 3.90 2.23 8.11
N SER A 149 4.84 2.10 7.18
CA SER A 149 4.74 1.18 6.04
C SER A 149 5.83 0.13 6.15
N GLY A 150 5.46 -1.09 6.47
CA GLY A 150 6.37 -2.22 6.61
C GLY A 150 5.66 -3.49 7.04
N ASP A 151 6.46 -4.49 7.36
CA ASP A 151 6.01 -5.85 7.58
C ASP A 151 6.71 -6.45 8.82
N ASN A 152 6.32 -7.66 9.24
CA ASN A 152 6.96 -8.44 10.28
C ASN A 152 7.08 -7.72 11.66
N GLU A 153 8.22 -7.89 12.34
CA GLU A 153 8.43 -7.39 13.72
C GLU A 153 8.34 -5.87 13.83
N ALA A 154 8.86 -5.15 12.86
CA ALA A 154 8.82 -3.69 12.86
C ALA A 154 7.39 -3.16 12.69
N ALA A 155 6.56 -3.82 11.88
CA ALA A 155 5.13 -3.50 11.80
C ALA A 155 4.40 -3.79 13.12
N LEU A 156 4.70 -4.91 13.77
CA LEU A 156 4.13 -5.26 15.07
C LEU A 156 4.57 -4.26 16.15
N TRP A 157 5.83 -3.83 16.15
CA TRP A 157 6.32 -2.78 17.03
C TRP A 157 5.55 -1.48 16.81
N ALA A 158 5.43 -1.05 15.55
CA ALA A 158 4.71 0.17 15.20
C ALA A 158 3.24 0.14 15.67
N VAL A 159 2.56 -0.99 15.50
CA VAL A 159 1.21 -1.18 16.02
C VAL A 159 1.19 -1.07 17.55
N LYS A 160 2.06 -1.82 18.25
CA LYS A 160 2.07 -1.84 19.72
C LYS A 160 2.46 -0.50 20.35
N SER A 161 3.25 0.31 19.65
CA SER A 161 3.70 1.62 20.16
C SER A 161 2.55 2.62 20.35
N GLY A 162 1.47 2.48 19.58
CA GLY A 162 0.35 3.43 19.59
C GLY A 162 0.65 4.80 18.99
N LEU A 163 1.87 4.99 18.44
CA LEU A 163 2.37 6.28 17.94
C LEU A 163 1.89 6.63 16.53
N PHE A 164 1.45 5.64 15.74
CA PHE A 164 1.08 5.82 14.34
C PHE A 164 -0.43 5.76 14.12
N ASP A 165 -0.95 6.58 13.22
CA ASP A 165 -2.38 6.62 12.87
C ASP A 165 -2.75 5.51 11.89
N THR A 166 -1.79 5.08 11.04
CA THR A 166 -2.02 4.06 10.01
C THR A 166 -0.91 3.03 9.96
N LEU A 167 -1.26 1.81 9.54
CA LEU A 167 -0.37 0.74 9.14
C LEU A 167 -0.57 0.43 7.66
N GLN A 168 0.49 0.53 6.86
CA GLN A 168 0.51 0.00 5.51
C GLN A 168 1.35 -1.28 5.49
N THR A 169 0.74 -2.43 5.18
CA THR A 169 1.41 -3.73 5.28
C THR A 169 1.03 -4.65 4.12
N SER A 170 1.89 -5.61 3.80
CA SER A 170 1.63 -6.63 2.78
C SER A 170 0.48 -7.53 3.21
N PHE A 171 -0.54 -7.60 2.37
CA PHE A 171 -1.65 -8.51 2.59
C PHE A 171 -2.30 -8.93 1.27
N ASN A 172 -2.32 -10.23 1.01
CA ASN A 172 -2.94 -10.84 -0.15
C ASN A 172 -3.15 -12.34 0.07
N LEU A 173 -3.71 -13.03 -0.91
CA LEU A 173 -4.08 -14.44 -0.81
C LEU A 173 -2.90 -15.41 -0.55
N VAL A 174 -1.64 -15.04 -0.89
CA VAL A 174 -0.44 -15.86 -0.66
C VAL A 174 0.47 -15.31 0.45
N ASP A 175 0.09 -14.17 1.05
CA ASP A 175 0.78 -13.57 2.19
C ASP A 175 -0.25 -13.01 3.17
N GLN A 176 -0.64 -13.85 4.14
CA GLN A 176 -1.74 -13.57 5.06
C GLN A 176 -1.29 -13.30 6.50
N ASN A 177 0.02 -13.21 6.75
CA ASN A 177 0.55 -13.05 8.11
C ASN A 177 0.03 -11.77 8.80
N ALA A 178 -0.22 -10.69 8.05
CA ALA A 178 -0.82 -9.48 8.61
C ALA A 178 -2.19 -9.75 9.27
N ARG A 179 -3.01 -10.61 8.68
CA ARG A 179 -4.31 -11.05 9.26
C ARG A 179 -4.11 -11.75 10.59
N LEU A 180 -3.09 -12.61 10.67
CA LEU A 180 -2.85 -13.44 11.86
C LEU A 180 -2.24 -12.65 13.03
N PHE A 181 -1.42 -11.62 12.75
CA PHE A 181 -0.59 -11.00 13.78
C PHE A 181 -0.77 -9.48 13.94
N LEU A 182 -1.26 -8.77 12.90
CA LEU A 182 -1.27 -7.30 12.88
C LEU A 182 -2.67 -6.69 12.91
N PHE A 183 -3.66 -7.31 12.25
CA PHE A 183 -4.97 -6.67 12.06
C PHE A 183 -5.73 -6.48 13.37
N GLU A 184 -5.82 -7.51 14.20
CA GLU A 184 -6.53 -7.41 15.47
C GLU A 184 -5.94 -6.33 16.38
N PRO A 185 -4.63 -6.33 16.71
CA PRO A 185 -4.06 -5.29 17.57
C PRO A 185 -4.10 -3.88 16.95
N ALA A 186 -4.03 -3.76 15.62
CA ALA A 186 -4.16 -2.47 14.95
C ALA A 186 -5.60 -1.92 15.04
N LYS A 187 -6.60 -2.77 14.79
CA LYS A 187 -8.03 -2.37 14.91
C LYS A 187 -8.44 -2.09 16.34
N ALA A 188 -7.88 -2.79 17.33
CA ALA A 188 -8.11 -2.49 18.75
C ALA A 188 -7.69 -1.07 19.13
N GLN A 189 -6.75 -0.47 18.40
CA GLN A 189 -6.33 0.92 18.56
C GLN A 189 -7.00 1.87 17.56
N ASN A 190 -7.98 1.41 16.79
CA ASN A 190 -8.59 2.17 15.69
C ASN A 190 -7.55 2.71 14.69
N MET A 191 -6.49 1.96 14.45
CA MET A 191 -5.46 2.28 13.46
C MET A 191 -5.98 1.99 12.05
N GLY A 192 -5.76 2.91 11.10
CA GLY A 192 -6.14 2.69 9.71
C GLY A 192 -5.25 1.64 9.04
N ILE A 193 -5.85 0.70 8.30
CA ILE A 193 -5.11 -0.38 7.63
C ILE A 193 -5.15 -0.22 6.12
N ILE A 194 -3.96 -0.09 5.52
CA ILE A 194 -3.72 0.01 4.08
C ILE A 194 -3.04 -1.28 3.63
N ALA A 195 -3.70 -2.09 2.80
CA ALA A 195 -3.09 -3.29 2.26
C ALA A 195 -2.27 -2.95 1.00
N LYS A 196 -0.96 -3.18 1.06
CA LYS A 196 -0.08 -3.13 -0.11
C LYS A 196 0.04 -4.52 -0.75
N ARG A 197 0.36 -4.58 -2.06
CA ARG A 197 0.49 -5.83 -2.84
C ARG A 197 -0.77 -6.71 -2.87
N PRO A 198 -1.98 -6.14 -2.93
CA PRO A 198 -3.24 -6.89 -2.79
C PRO A 198 -3.44 -7.94 -3.88
N ILE A 199 -2.81 -7.78 -5.04
CA ILE A 199 -2.86 -8.73 -6.16
C ILE A 199 -1.66 -9.69 -6.19
N ALA A 200 -0.92 -9.82 -5.08
CA ALA A 200 0.27 -10.68 -4.97
C ALA A 200 1.27 -10.48 -6.12
N ASN A 201 1.46 -9.22 -6.57
CA ASN A 201 2.31 -8.85 -7.72
C ASN A 201 1.96 -9.63 -9.02
N GLY A 202 0.70 -10.02 -9.20
CA GLY A 202 0.24 -10.79 -10.35
C GLY A 202 0.68 -12.25 -10.38
N ALA A 203 1.09 -12.79 -9.25
CA ALA A 203 1.66 -14.14 -9.17
C ALA A 203 0.63 -15.26 -9.32
N TRP A 204 -0.62 -15.05 -8.87
CA TRP A 204 -1.65 -16.09 -8.93
C TRP A 204 -2.11 -16.34 -10.37
N GLY A 205 -2.02 -17.59 -10.81
CA GLY A 205 -2.38 -17.99 -12.18
C GLY A 205 -1.32 -17.65 -13.23
N ALA A 206 -0.20 -17.04 -12.85
CA ALA A 206 0.91 -16.79 -13.76
C ALA A 206 1.61 -18.09 -14.16
N LYS A 207 2.12 -18.14 -15.40
CA LYS A 207 2.88 -19.31 -15.91
C LYS A 207 4.35 -19.29 -15.47
N ARG A 208 4.85 -18.15 -15.08
CA ARG A 208 6.20 -17.89 -14.56
C ARG A 208 6.16 -16.71 -13.61
N ALA A 209 7.18 -16.54 -12.78
CA ALA A 209 7.27 -15.36 -11.92
C ALA A 209 7.19 -14.08 -12.75
N PRO A 210 6.26 -13.16 -12.45
CA PRO A 210 6.10 -11.91 -13.21
C PRO A 210 7.34 -11.02 -13.20
N SER A 211 8.12 -11.07 -12.12
CA SER A 211 9.40 -10.39 -11.94
C SER A 211 10.24 -11.12 -10.91
N GLU A 212 11.50 -10.77 -10.77
CA GLU A 212 12.37 -11.27 -9.71
C GLU A 212 11.78 -10.93 -8.32
N TYR A 213 11.28 -9.70 -8.16
CA TYR A 213 10.59 -9.25 -6.95
C TYR A 213 9.34 -10.07 -6.61
N ALA A 214 8.66 -10.64 -7.60
CA ALA A 214 7.47 -11.46 -7.42
C ALA A 214 7.77 -12.95 -7.22
N ALA A 215 9.03 -13.39 -7.25
CA ALA A 215 9.39 -14.81 -7.24
C ALA A 215 8.83 -15.57 -6.02
N ALA A 216 9.02 -15.05 -4.82
CA ALA A 216 8.52 -15.67 -3.60
C ALA A 216 6.97 -15.74 -3.55
N TYR A 217 6.29 -14.71 -4.06
CA TYR A 217 4.81 -14.72 -4.21
C TYR A 217 4.37 -15.81 -5.19
N PHE A 218 5.11 -15.97 -6.29
CA PHE A 218 4.83 -16.98 -7.29
C PHE A 218 5.02 -18.41 -6.75
N GLU A 219 6.08 -18.67 -6.01
CA GLU A 219 6.32 -19.97 -5.37
C GLU A 219 5.18 -20.33 -4.39
N ARG A 220 4.73 -19.38 -3.57
CA ARG A 220 3.60 -19.56 -2.67
C ARG A 220 2.29 -19.78 -3.44
N ALA A 221 2.06 -19.02 -4.50
CA ALA A 221 0.89 -19.20 -5.37
C ALA A 221 0.86 -20.59 -5.97
N GLN A 222 1.99 -21.08 -6.50
CA GLN A 222 2.10 -22.42 -7.04
C GLN A 222 1.83 -23.51 -5.98
N ALA A 223 2.40 -23.35 -4.79
CA ALA A 223 2.16 -24.28 -3.69
C ALA A 223 0.67 -24.33 -3.30
N MET A 224 -0.01 -23.18 -3.20
CA MET A 224 -1.45 -23.15 -2.88
C MET A 224 -2.31 -23.70 -4.02
N GLN A 225 -1.94 -23.44 -5.28
CA GLN A 225 -2.66 -23.95 -6.45
C GLN A 225 -2.48 -25.46 -6.65
N SER A 226 -1.35 -26.04 -6.21
CA SER A 226 -1.12 -27.49 -6.28
C SER A 226 -2.10 -28.32 -5.45
N LEU A 227 -2.85 -27.67 -4.52
CA LEU A 227 -3.92 -28.29 -3.74
C LEU A 227 -5.24 -28.49 -4.56
N GLY A 228 -5.23 -28.14 -5.85
CA GLY A 228 -6.36 -28.29 -6.76
C GLY A 228 -7.18 -27.01 -6.95
N PRO A 229 -8.25 -27.07 -7.75
CA PRO A 229 -9.13 -25.93 -8.00
C PRO A 229 -9.85 -25.48 -6.73
N ILE A 230 -10.28 -24.23 -6.71
CA ILE A 230 -11.13 -23.69 -5.64
C ILE A 230 -12.54 -23.54 -6.22
N GLU A 231 -13.49 -24.27 -5.68
CA GLU A 231 -14.87 -24.23 -6.15
C GLU A 231 -15.47 -22.83 -5.99
N GLY A 232 -16.05 -22.30 -7.06
CA GLY A 232 -16.65 -20.96 -7.09
C GLY A 232 -15.65 -19.80 -7.17
N ALA A 233 -14.33 -20.07 -7.24
CA ALA A 233 -13.35 -19.03 -7.47
C ALA A 233 -13.40 -18.52 -8.93
N PRO A 234 -13.21 -17.21 -9.17
CA PRO A 234 -13.08 -16.70 -10.53
C PRO A 234 -11.78 -17.21 -11.18
N ASP A 235 -11.84 -17.46 -12.49
CA ASP A 235 -10.67 -17.89 -13.29
C ASP A 235 -9.58 -16.82 -13.36
N ASN A 236 -9.96 -15.54 -13.24
CA ASN A 236 -9.02 -14.44 -13.28
C ASN A 236 -8.28 -14.28 -11.94
N GLY A 237 -6.96 -14.51 -11.95
CA GLY A 237 -6.14 -14.49 -10.75
C GLY A 237 -6.02 -13.11 -10.08
N VAL A 238 -6.07 -12.02 -10.85
CA VAL A 238 -6.03 -10.64 -10.29
C VAL A 238 -7.36 -10.33 -9.59
N LEU A 239 -8.48 -10.69 -10.21
CA LEU A 239 -9.81 -10.56 -9.61
C LEU A 239 -9.91 -11.36 -8.31
N LEU A 240 -9.45 -12.62 -8.32
CA LEU A 240 -9.45 -13.47 -7.12
C LEU A 240 -8.61 -12.83 -5.99
N ALA A 241 -7.40 -12.37 -6.31
CA ALA A 241 -6.50 -11.78 -5.32
C ALA A 241 -7.04 -10.47 -4.74
N LEU A 242 -7.56 -9.58 -5.60
CA LEU A 242 -8.15 -8.32 -5.19
C LEU A 242 -9.40 -8.55 -4.33
N GLY A 243 -10.24 -9.50 -4.77
CA GLY A 243 -11.44 -9.88 -4.03
C GLY A 243 -11.14 -10.49 -2.68
N PHE A 244 -10.11 -11.32 -2.59
CA PHE A 244 -9.64 -11.85 -1.30
C PHE A 244 -9.23 -10.72 -0.36
N THR A 245 -8.39 -9.80 -0.80
CA THR A 245 -7.94 -8.69 0.04
C THR A 245 -9.09 -7.83 0.53
N LEU A 246 -10.02 -7.47 -0.36
CA LEU A 246 -11.17 -6.62 -0.06
C LEU A 246 -12.29 -7.31 0.72
N ALA A 247 -12.28 -8.64 0.83
CA ALA A 247 -13.22 -9.38 1.68
C ALA A 247 -12.96 -9.18 3.19
N HIS A 248 -11.82 -8.61 3.56
CA HIS A 248 -11.45 -8.43 4.96
C HIS A 248 -11.86 -7.04 5.46
N ASP A 249 -12.74 -7.01 6.46
CA ASP A 249 -13.22 -5.76 7.08
C ASP A 249 -12.14 -4.97 7.80
N ALA A 250 -11.07 -5.62 8.21
CA ALA A 250 -9.92 -4.96 8.80
C ALA A 250 -9.21 -4.02 7.83
N VAL A 251 -9.22 -4.33 6.53
CA VAL A 251 -8.59 -3.51 5.48
C VAL A 251 -9.49 -2.33 5.14
N ASP A 252 -9.03 -1.11 5.39
CA ASP A 252 -9.79 0.10 5.05
C ASP A 252 -9.65 0.46 3.56
N THR A 253 -8.44 0.32 3.02
CA THR A 253 -8.14 0.49 1.59
C THR A 253 -7.02 -0.46 1.16
N CYS A 254 -7.00 -0.85 -0.11
CA CYS A 254 -5.85 -1.53 -0.70
C CYS A 254 -5.31 -0.74 -1.89
N ILE A 255 -4.00 -0.78 -2.12
CA ILE A 255 -3.35 -0.02 -3.19
C ILE A 255 -2.87 -0.95 -4.31
N VAL A 256 -3.32 -0.68 -5.54
CA VAL A 256 -2.87 -1.39 -6.74
C VAL A 256 -2.09 -0.43 -7.63
N GLY A 257 -0.89 -0.83 -8.04
CA GLY A 257 -0.05 -0.07 -8.96
C GLY A 257 -0.33 -0.45 -10.41
N THR A 258 -0.44 0.55 -11.28
CA THR A 258 -0.42 0.38 -12.73
C THR A 258 -0.12 1.70 -13.42
N ARG A 259 0.55 1.62 -14.58
CA ARG A 259 0.71 2.73 -15.54
C ARG A 259 -0.14 2.56 -16.80
N ASN A 260 -1.00 1.51 -16.82
CA ASN A 260 -1.92 1.23 -17.92
C ASN A 260 -3.36 1.60 -17.50
N PRO A 261 -4.01 2.58 -18.16
CA PRO A 261 -5.39 2.97 -17.87
C PRO A 261 -6.41 1.83 -18.01
N ASP A 262 -6.20 0.90 -18.96
CA ASP A 262 -7.14 -0.21 -19.17
C ASP A 262 -7.10 -1.21 -18.00
N HIS A 263 -5.93 -1.46 -17.42
CA HIS A 263 -5.81 -2.27 -16.22
C HIS A 263 -6.48 -1.60 -15.02
N LEU A 264 -6.37 -0.27 -14.92
CA LEU A 264 -7.03 0.49 -13.87
C LEU A 264 -8.55 0.38 -13.99
N LEU A 265 -9.10 0.61 -15.18
CA LEU A 265 -10.54 0.48 -15.45
C LEU A 265 -11.05 -0.93 -15.12
N GLN A 266 -10.32 -1.95 -15.52
CA GLN A 266 -10.69 -3.34 -15.23
C GLN A 266 -10.74 -3.62 -13.71
N ASN A 267 -9.74 -3.13 -12.96
CA ASN A 267 -9.73 -3.28 -11.49
C ASN A 267 -10.92 -2.55 -10.85
N ILE A 268 -11.25 -1.34 -11.34
CA ILE A 268 -12.40 -0.55 -10.87
C ILE A 268 -13.71 -1.29 -11.15
N GLU A 269 -13.88 -1.82 -12.35
CA GLU A 269 -15.07 -2.59 -12.75
C GLU A 269 -15.26 -3.79 -11.84
N TRP A 270 -14.22 -4.56 -11.58
CA TRP A 270 -14.28 -5.71 -10.68
C TRP A 270 -14.70 -5.32 -9.26
N VAL A 271 -14.12 -4.26 -8.71
CA VAL A 271 -14.47 -3.79 -7.36
C VAL A 271 -15.91 -3.31 -7.27
N GLN A 272 -16.43 -2.68 -8.31
CA GLN A 272 -17.78 -2.10 -8.30
C GLN A 272 -18.89 -3.09 -8.66
N SER A 273 -18.59 -4.08 -9.50
CA SER A 273 -19.64 -4.88 -10.17
C SER A 273 -19.55 -6.38 -9.95
N VAL A 274 -18.38 -6.88 -9.53
CA VAL A 274 -18.13 -8.33 -9.42
C VAL A 274 -17.91 -8.77 -7.97
N LEU A 275 -17.28 -7.92 -7.16
CA LEU A 275 -17.03 -8.23 -5.74
C LEU A 275 -18.28 -7.95 -4.87
N PRO A 276 -18.43 -8.62 -3.72
CA PRO A 276 -17.42 -9.46 -3.03
C PRO A 276 -17.36 -10.91 -3.56
N LEU A 277 -16.24 -11.60 -3.24
CA LEU A 277 -16.14 -13.06 -3.40
C LEU A 277 -17.07 -13.77 -2.40
N SER A 278 -17.44 -15.02 -2.71
CA SER A 278 -18.15 -15.85 -1.74
C SER A 278 -17.29 -16.15 -0.51
N ALA A 279 -17.91 -16.26 0.65
CA ALA A 279 -17.22 -16.58 1.90
C ALA A 279 -16.46 -17.93 1.80
N SER A 280 -17.03 -18.92 1.13
CA SER A 280 -16.39 -20.23 0.94
C SER A 280 -15.06 -20.15 0.18
N VAL A 281 -14.94 -19.30 -0.82
CA VAL A 281 -13.68 -19.07 -1.55
C VAL A 281 -12.63 -18.43 -0.63
N VAL A 282 -13.04 -17.45 0.15
CA VAL A 282 -12.14 -16.74 1.09
C VAL A 282 -11.65 -17.71 2.19
N GLU A 283 -12.55 -18.51 2.76
CA GLU A 283 -12.23 -19.51 3.78
C GLU A 283 -11.29 -20.60 3.25
N GLU A 284 -11.50 -21.07 2.02
CA GLU A 284 -10.61 -22.05 1.39
C GLU A 284 -9.20 -21.47 1.16
N LEU A 285 -9.08 -20.20 0.78
CA LEU A 285 -7.80 -19.54 0.66
C LEU A 285 -7.09 -19.37 2.02
N HIS A 286 -7.84 -19.10 3.10
CA HIS A 286 -7.29 -19.09 4.47
C HIS A 286 -6.75 -20.47 4.83
N ARG A 287 -7.56 -21.51 4.67
CA ARG A 287 -7.20 -22.89 5.01
C ARG A 287 -5.94 -23.34 4.27
N ARG A 288 -5.83 -23.06 2.96
CA ARG A 288 -4.64 -23.40 2.16
C ARG A 288 -3.39 -22.69 2.65
N PHE A 289 -3.50 -21.40 2.90
CA PHE A 289 -2.37 -20.63 3.41
C PHE A 289 -1.90 -21.16 4.76
N GLU A 290 -2.80 -21.32 5.71
CA GLU A 290 -2.48 -21.78 7.07
C GLU A 290 -1.84 -23.18 7.08
N ALA A 291 -2.36 -24.10 6.29
CA ALA A 291 -1.80 -25.45 6.18
C ALA A 291 -0.37 -25.44 5.63
N LEU A 292 -0.08 -24.60 4.62
CA LEU A 292 1.25 -24.54 4.00
C LEU A 292 2.23 -23.66 4.78
N ALA A 293 1.74 -22.60 5.42
CA ALA A 293 2.57 -21.67 6.18
C ALA A 293 3.15 -22.32 7.45
N ALA A 294 2.38 -23.17 8.13
CA ALA A 294 2.84 -23.91 9.30
C ALA A 294 4.01 -24.85 8.98
N ASP A 295 3.91 -25.58 7.85
CA ASP A 295 4.94 -26.55 7.45
C ASP A 295 6.20 -25.91 6.88
N ARG A 296 6.10 -24.66 6.34
CA ARG A 296 7.16 -24.00 5.57
C ARG A 296 7.68 -22.74 6.24
N GLU A 297 7.23 -22.44 7.46
CA GLU A 297 7.61 -21.25 8.21
C GLU A 297 7.48 -19.94 7.40
N TRP A 298 6.37 -19.77 6.68
CA TRP A 298 6.15 -18.60 5.86
C TRP A 298 6.02 -17.34 6.72
N VAL A 299 7.02 -16.49 6.68
CA VAL A 299 6.97 -15.12 7.20
C VAL A 299 6.33 -14.17 6.20
N GLN A 300 5.97 -12.96 6.62
CA GLN A 300 5.46 -11.94 5.72
C GLN A 300 6.54 -11.54 4.70
N LEU A 301 6.14 -11.45 3.44
CA LEU A 301 7.03 -11.05 2.34
C LEU A 301 7.16 -9.51 2.32
N SER A 302 8.38 -9.00 2.38
CA SER A 302 8.69 -7.57 2.45
C SER A 302 9.47 -7.08 1.21
#